data_dcde61542bb4440d0b86a486e4c380f3
#
_entry.id   dcde61542bb4440d0b86a486e4c380f3
#
_cell.length_a   1.000
_cell.length_b   1.000
_cell.length_c   1.000
_cell.angle_alpha   90.00
_cell.angle_beta   90.00
_cell.angle_gamma   90.00
#
_symmetry.space_group_name_H-M   'P 1'
#
loop_
_entity.id
_entity.type
_entity.pdbx_description
1 polymer ?
#
loop_
_entity_poly.entity_id
_entity_poly.type
_entity_poly.pdbx_seq_one_letter_code
_entity_poly.pdbx_strand_id
1 'polypeptide(L)'
;NDIKEIDENTFFAQDTMTLADNEYVLFKESGVYMNVMQRGVGSPLTDGTYYIESRFVEMALQTRNDDIQMEAGDTLTANMHINNPSYWGYPEEFKLTVSGTSYSGTFSGVSQMYDTYEQTSVPTGWLLPLQYLKPSRTNSSEDVARVRLLVPHSAGTVTASRYVYPCYYEITYNLGR
;
A
#
# COMPACT_ATOMS: atom_id res chain seq x y z
N ASN A 1 18.37 10.87 0.10
CA ASN A 1 18.23 10.93 -1.37
C ASN A 1 16.92 11.61 -1.69
N ASP A 2 16.97 12.63 -2.54
CA ASP A 2 15.77 13.33 -2.95
C ASP A 2 14.89 12.42 -3.81
N ILE A 3 13.57 12.52 -3.60
CA ILE A 3 12.59 11.80 -4.41
C ILE A 3 12.59 12.41 -5.82
N LYS A 4 12.68 11.53 -6.81
CA LYS A 4 12.50 11.88 -8.21
C LYS A 4 11.08 11.52 -8.64
N GLU A 5 10.31 12.54 -9.00
CA GLU A 5 8.95 12.35 -9.50
C GLU A 5 8.95 11.89 -10.95
N ILE A 6 8.19 10.84 -11.23
CA ILE A 6 7.94 10.32 -12.58
C ILE A 6 6.48 10.62 -12.91
N ASP A 7 6.22 11.13 -14.11
CA ASP A 7 4.84 11.35 -14.54
C ASP A 7 4.16 10.02 -14.94
N GLU A 8 2.83 10.01 -14.91
CA GLU A 8 2.05 8.82 -15.19
C GLU A 8 2.30 8.25 -16.59
N ASN A 9 2.44 9.09 -17.61
CA ASN A 9 2.69 8.65 -18.97
C ASN A 9 4.03 7.93 -19.11
N THR A 10 5.07 8.47 -18.47
CA THR A 10 6.39 7.82 -18.43
C THR A 10 6.33 6.48 -17.72
N PHE A 11 5.60 6.42 -16.59
CA PHE A 11 5.42 5.18 -15.85
C PHE A 11 4.70 4.11 -16.69
N PHE A 12 3.61 4.47 -17.34
CA PHE A 12 2.83 3.54 -18.17
C PHE A 12 3.56 3.08 -19.42
N ALA A 13 4.52 3.85 -19.92
CA ALA A 13 5.34 3.47 -21.07
C ALA A 13 6.39 2.40 -20.74
N GLN A 14 6.62 2.10 -19.47
CA GLN A 14 7.60 1.10 -19.03
C GLN A 14 7.02 -0.31 -19.03
N ASP A 15 7.70 -1.25 -19.67
CA ASP A 15 7.25 -2.66 -19.71
C ASP A 15 7.19 -3.31 -18.33
N THR A 16 8.15 -3.01 -17.47
CA THR A 16 8.26 -3.62 -16.16
C THR A 16 7.47 -2.87 -15.08
N MET A 17 7.22 -1.59 -15.28
CA MET A 17 6.66 -0.67 -14.29
C MET A 17 7.43 -0.63 -12.96
N THR A 18 8.64 -1.20 -12.92
CA THR A 18 9.51 -1.18 -11.74
C THR A 18 10.33 0.09 -11.74
N LEU A 19 10.46 0.73 -10.59
CA LEU A 19 11.15 2.02 -10.43
C LEU A 19 12.40 1.87 -9.56
N ALA A 20 13.37 2.77 -9.77
CA ALA A 20 14.52 2.86 -8.87
C ALA A 20 14.07 3.36 -7.48
N ASP A 21 14.88 3.12 -6.45
CA ASP A 21 14.51 3.33 -5.05
C ASP A 21 14.04 4.76 -4.72
N ASN A 22 14.51 5.76 -5.46
CA ASN A 22 14.14 7.15 -5.24
C ASN A 22 13.10 7.68 -6.25
N GLU A 23 12.64 6.84 -7.18
CA GLU A 23 11.68 7.22 -8.19
C GLU A 23 10.26 6.89 -7.75
N TYR A 24 9.37 7.87 -7.78
CA TYR A 24 7.96 7.71 -7.42
C TYR A 24 7.09 8.29 -8.53
N VAL A 25 6.10 7.53 -8.97
CA VAL A 25 5.06 8.07 -9.85
C VAL A 25 4.02 8.80 -9.01
N LEU A 26 3.66 10.02 -9.43
CA LEU A 26 2.56 10.76 -8.83
C LEU A 26 1.28 10.51 -9.62
N PHE A 27 0.29 9.94 -8.95
CA PHE A 27 -1.07 9.85 -9.47
C PHE A 27 -1.83 11.11 -9.10
N LYS A 28 -1.99 12.02 -10.05
CA LYS A 28 -2.49 13.39 -9.80
C LYS A 28 -3.92 13.41 -9.25
N GLU A 29 -4.75 12.47 -9.67
CA GLU A 29 -6.14 12.40 -9.23
C GLU A 29 -6.26 12.13 -7.72
N SER A 30 -5.46 11.18 -7.21
CA SER A 30 -5.50 10.80 -5.79
C SER A 30 -4.48 11.52 -4.91
N GLY A 31 -3.40 12.03 -5.52
CA GLY A 31 -2.26 12.58 -4.78
C GLY A 31 -1.31 11.53 -4.22
N VAL A 32 -1.51 10.26 -4.57
CA VAL A 32 -0.64 9.16 -4.10
C VAL A 32 0.65 9.14 -4.91
N TYR A 33 1.79 9.02 -4.20
CA TYR A 33 3.08 8.71 -4.80
C TYR A 33 3.37 7.22 -4.63
N MET A 34 3.76 6.54 -5.69
CA MET A 34 4.06 5.11 -5.67
C MET A 34 5.43 4.79 -6.24
N ASN A 35 6.21 4.03 -5.49
CA ASN A 35 7.41 3.36 -5.97
C ASN A 35 7.10 1.86 -6.09
N VAL A 36 7.25 1.29 -7.28
CA VAL A 36 7.10 -0.15 -7.49
C VAL A 36 8.45 -0.80 -7.33
N MET A 37 8.63 -1.53 -6.23
CA MET A 37 9.86 -2.28 -5.95
C MET A 37 9.87 -3.59 -6.73
N GLN A 38 8.76 -4.31 -6.69
CA GLN A 38 8.55 -5.58 -7.40
C GLN A 38 7.10 -5.64 -7.87
N ARG A 39 6.91 -5.87 -9.16
CA ARG A 39 5.56 -5.92 -9.73
C ARG A 39 4.81 -7.19 -9.34
N GLY A 40 5.53 -8.26 -9.06
CA GLY A 40 4.99 -9.60 -8.86
C GLY A 40 5.11 -10.46 -10.12
N VAL A 41 4.92 -11.76 -9.95
CA VAL A 41 5.09 -12.77 -11.02
C VAL A 41 3.77 -13.42 -11.45
N GLY A 42 2.65 -12.96 -10.92
CA GLY A 42 1.32 -13.44 -11.28
C GLY A 42 0.79 -12.83 -12.55
N SER A 43 -0.52 -12.76 -12.64
CA SER A 43 -1.23 -12.10 -13.73
C SER A 43 -1.86 -10.79 -13.25
N PRO A 44 -2.08 -9.82 -14.15
CA PRO A 44 -2.88 -8.66 -13.82
C PRO A 44 -4.27 -9.08 -13.32
N LEU A 45 -4.80 -8.35 -12.34
CA LEU A 45 -6.14 -8.63 -11.82
C LEU A 45 -7.19 -8.20 -12.84
N THR A 46 -8.25 -9.01 -12.95
CA THR A 46 -9.40 -8.74 -13.80
C THR A 46 -10.65 -8.68 -12.93
N ASP A 47 -11.80 -8.35 -13.54
CA ASP A 47 -13.07 -8.28 -12.81
C ASP A 47 -13.33 -9.54 -12.00
N GLY A 48 -13.72 -9.35 -10.76
CA GLY A 48 -14.00 -10.46 -9.84
C GLY A 48 -13.70 -10.10 -8.39
N THR A 49 -13.71 -11.13 -7.57
CA THR A 49 -13.44 -11.04 -6.14
C THR A 49 -12.18 -11.83 -5.81
N TYR A 50 -11.30 -11.21 -5.02
CA TYR A 50 -10.04 -11.79 -4.61
C TYR A 50 -9.89 -11.66 -3.11
N TYR A 51 -9.17 -12.59 -2.48
CA TYR A 51 -8.67 -12.44 -1.13
C TYR A 51 -7.19 -12.07 -1.22
N ILE A 52 -6.82 -10.97 -0.57
CA ILE A 52 -5.46 -10.43 -0.59
C ILE A 52 -4.86 -10.57 0.80
N GLU A 53 -3.61 -10.99 0.84
CA GLU A 53 -2.79 -11.02 2.06
C GLU A 53 -1.62 -10.04 1.90
N SER A 54 -1.44 -9.17 2.90
CA SER A 54 -0.43 -8.12 2.85
C SER A 54 0.44 -8.10 4.09
N ARG A 55 1.74 -7.87 3.86
CA ARG A 55 2.68 -7.45 4.89
C ARG A 55 2.92 -5.97 4.71
N PHE A 56 2.93 -5.21 5.78
CA PHE A 56 3.02 -3.76 5.67
C PHE A 56 3.68 -3.10 6.88
N VAL A 57 4.17 -1.89 6.63
CA VAL A 57 4.55 -0.90 7.64
C VAL A 57 3.84 0.40 7.29
N GLU A 58 3.24 1.04 8.31
CA GLU A 58 2.69 2.39 8.23
C GLU A 58 3.53 3.31 9.09
N MET A 59 4.02 4.40 8.50
CA MET A 59 4.88 5.36 9.20
C MET A 59 4.35 6.78 9.08
N ALA A 60 4.53 7.55 10.15
CA ALA A 60 4.24 8.98 10.15
C ALA A 60 5.24 9.74 9.28
N LEU A 61 4.74 10.66 8.46
CA LEU A 61 5.56 11.58 7.65
C LEU A 61 5.73 12.96 8.28
N GLN A 62 4.95 13.25 9.31
CA GLN A 62 4.94 14.55 9.99
C GLN A 62 5.19 14.39 11.47
N THR A 63 5.78 15.42 12.07
CA THR A 63 5.75 15.61 13.51
C THR A 63 4.56 16.48 13.85
N ARG A 64 3.67 15.99 14.70
CA ARG A 64 2.48 16.69 15.18
C ARG A 64 2.43 16.66 16.70
N ASN A 65 2.01 17.75 17.29
CA ASN A 65 1.84 17.88 18.74
C ASN A 65 0.67 18.83 19.04
N ASP A 66 -0.46 18.57 18.41
CA ASP A 66 -1.68 19.36 18.52
C ASP A 66 -2.86 18.45 18.91
N ASP A 67 -3.82 18.24 18.01
CA ASP A 67 -4.96 17.33 18.22
C ASP A 67 -4.58 15.86 18.08
N ILE A 68 -3.38 15.56 17.56
CA ILE A 68 -2.77 14.24 17.52
C ILE A 68 -1.27 14.37 17.80
N GLN A 69 -0.68 13.35 18.40
CA GLN A 69 0.75 13.32 18.70
C GLN A 69 1.44 12.24 17.88
N MET A 70 2.46 12.61 17.12
CA MET A 70 3.32 11.70 16.37
C MET A 70 4.64 12.38 16.03
N GLU A 71 5.65 11.60 15.78
CA GLU A 71 6.92 12.09 15.23
C GLU A 71 7.14 11.50 13.84
N ALA A 72 7.67 12.31 12.92
CA ALA A 72 8.05 11.83 11.60
C ALA A 72 9.02 10.65 11.72
N GLY A 73 8.72 9.55 11.03
CA GLY A 73 9.46 8.30 11.10
C GLY A 73 8.95 7.29 12.11
N ASP A 74 7.98 7.66 12.96
CA ASP A 74 7.35 6.70 13.88
C ASP A 74 6.57 5.64 13.09
N THR A 75 6.71 4.38 13.50
CA THR A 75 5.83 3.31 13.03
C THR A 75 4.49 3.44 13.76
N LEU A 76 3.42 3.68 13.00
CA LEU A 76 2.07 3.81 13.53
C LEU A 76 1.43 2.43 13.74
N THR A 77 1.52 1.57 12.74
CA THR A 77 1.13 0.17 12.86
C THR A 77 1.85 -0.66 11.78
N ALA A 78 2.06 -1.94 12.04
CA ALA A 78 2.83 -2.80 11.14
C ALA A 78 2.62 -4.28 11.46
N ASN A 79 2.90 -5.14 10.48
CA ASN A 79 3.06 -6.58 10.67
C ASN A 79 4.36 -7.11 10.05
N MET A 80 5.28 -6.21 9.72
CA MET A 80 6.66 -6.53 9.30
C MET A 80 7.59 -5.40 9.73
N HIS A 81 8.89 -5.65 9.73
CA HIS A 81 9.92 -4.62 9.95
C HIS A 81 10.28 -3.92 8.63
N ILE A 82 10.38 -2.61 8.68
CA ILE A 82 10.89 -1.83 7.54
C ILE A 82 12.37 -2.17 7.30
N ASN A 83 12.74 -2.31 6.03
CA ASN A 83 14.11 -2.66 5.60
C ASN A 83 14.63 -4.00 6.14
N ASN A 84 13.80 -4.76 6.81
CA ASN A 84 14.12 -6.11 7.29
C ASN A 84 12.88 -6.97 7.06
N PRO A 85 12.96 -8.02 6.21
CA PRO A 85 11.80 -8.85 5.90
C PRO A 85 11.37 -9.78 7.04
N SER A 86 11.81 -9.53 8.26
CA SER A 86 11.31 -10.26 9.41
C SER A 86 9.83 -9.95 9.61
N TYR A 87 9.02 -10.99 9.56
CA TYR A 87 7.58 -10.91 9.75
C TYR A 87 7.22 -11.30 11.18
N TRP A 88 6.18 -10.65 11.72
CA TRP A 88 5.57 -11.11 12.96
C TRP A 88 4.06 -11.12 12.80
N GLY A 89 3.40 -11.92 13.62
CA GLY A 89 1.95 -12.05 13.57
C GLY A 89 1.48 -12.63 12.23
N TYR A 90 0.22 -12.42 11.96
CA TYR A 90 -0.43 -12.88 10.73
C TYR A 90 -0.40 -11.80 9.65
N PRO A 91 -0.44 -12.17 8.36
CA PRO A 91 -0.60 -11.19 7.31
C PRO A 91 -1.95 -10.47 7.45
N GLU A 92 -1.98 -9.22 6.99
CA GLU A 92 -3.22 -8.47 6.82
C GLU A 92 -4.08 -9.14 5.78
N GLU A 93 -5.36 -9.35 6.06
CA GLU A 93 -6.28 -9.98 5.10
C GLU A 93 -7.37 -9.01 4.69
N PHE A 94 -7.66 -8.93 3.39
CA PHE A 94 -8.84 -8.21 2.90
C PHE A 94 -9.43 -8.85 1.65
N LYS A 95 -10.73 -8.62 1.50
CA LYS A 95 -11.49 -9.03 0.32
C LYS A 95 -11.51 -7.87 -0.66
N LEU A 96 -11.00 -8.11 -1.86
CA LEU A 96 -10.94 -7.14 -2.96
C LEU A 96 -12.03 -7.46 -3.97
N THR A 97 -12.76 -6.44 -4.39
CA THR A 97 -13.68 -6.52 -5.54
C THR A 97 -13.17 -5.59 -6.64
N VAL A 98 -12.98 -6.16 -7.83
CA VAL A 98 -12.57 -5.44 -9.04
C VAL A 98 -13.73 -5.41 -10.01
N SER A 99 -14.13 -4.23 -10.45
CA SER A 99 -15.17 -4.03 -11.46
C SER A 99 -14.73 -2.88 -12.38
N GLY A 100 -14.20 -3.22 -13.57
CA GLY A 100 -13.59 -2.26 -14.48
C GLY A 100 -12.40 -1.56 -13.82
N THR A 101 -12.48 -0.24 -13.68
CA THR A 101 -11.48 0.58 -12.98
C THR A 101 -11.80 0.81 -11.50
N SER A 102 -12.90 0.23 -11.00
CA SER A 102 -13.33 0.36 -9.61
C SER A 102 -12.74 -0.76 -8.77
N TYR A 103 -11.97 -0.39 -7.76
CA TYR A 103 -11.36 -1.29 -6.77
C TYR A 103 -11.91 -0.93 -5.41
N SER A 104 -12.48 -1.90 -4.72
CA SER A 104 -12.96 -1.74 -3.35
C SER A 104 -12.49 -2.90 -2.49
N GLY A 105 -12.29 -2.65 -1.20
CA GLY A 105 -11.78 -3.65 -0.29
C GLY A 105 -12.36 -3.54 1.11
N THR A 106 -12.50 -4.70 1.76
CA THR A 106 -12.96 -4.81 3.13
C THR A 106 -12.02 -5.71 3.90
N PHE A 107 -11.46 -5.22 5.00
CA PHE A 107 -10.65 -6.04 5.89
C PHE A 107 -11.47 -7.21 6.42
N SER A 108 -10.88 -8.40 6.41
CA SER A 108 -11.53 -9.64 6.82
C SER A 108 -10.55 -10.54 7.55
N GLY A 109 -11.06 -11.48 8.33
CA GLY A 109 -10.21 -12.38 9.08
C GLY A 109 -9.31 -11.64 10.09
N VAL A 110 -8.01 -11.90 10.06
CA VAL A 110 -7.04 -11.23 10.91
C VAL A 110 -6.62 -9.91 10.27
N SER A 111 -6.78 -8.80 10.99
CA SER A 111 -6.49 -7.48 10.46
C SER A 111 -5.88 -6.58 11.53
N GLN A 112 -4.60 -6.26 11.35
CA GLN A 112 -3.88 -5.29 12.17
C GLN A 112 -4.45 -3.88 11.98
N MET A 113 -4.86 -3.53 10.76
CA MET A 113 -5.49 -2.23 10.46
C MET A 113 -6.83 -2.07 11.15
N TYR A 114 -7.65 -3.12 11.15
CA TYR A 114 -8.91 -3.11 11.89
C TYR A 114 -8.67 -2.99 13.40
N ASP A 115 -7.73 -3.76 13.93
CA ASP A 115 -7.41 -3.73 15.36
C ASP A 115 -6.91 -2.34 15.80
N THR A 116 -6.15 -1.68 14.95
CA THR A 116 -5.60 -0.34 15.25
C THR A 116 -6.63 0.78 15.09
N TYR A 117 -7.42 0.74 14.02
CA TYR A 117 -8.26 1.88 13.62
C TYR A 117 -9.76 1.62 13.68
N GLU A 118 -10.17 0.41 13.98
CA GLU A 118 -11.58 -0.01 13.99
C GLU A 118 -12.29 0.27 12.63
N GLN A 119 -11.51 0.25 11.56
CA GLN A 119 -11.95 0.54 10.21
C GLN A 119 -12.06 -0.76 9.40
N THR A 120 -13.21 -0.99 8.74
CA THR A 120 -13.43 -2.16 7.88
C THR A 120 -13.04 -1.91 6.43
N SER A 121 -13.20 -0.68 5.93
CA SER A 121 -12.85 -0.34 4.55
C SER A 121 -11.35 -0.23 4.36
N VAL A 122 -10.83 -0.83 3.29
CA VAL A 122 -9.42 -0.70 2.91
C VAL A 122 -9.20 0.70 2.34
N PRO A 123 -8.16 1.43 2.79
CA PRO A 123 -7.87 2.75 2.24
C PRO A 123 -7.67 2.72 0.73
N THR A 124 -8.16 3.72 0.01
CA THR A 124 -8.03 3.78 -1.44
C THR A 124 -6.57 3.82 -1.90
N GLY A 125 -5.69 4.41 -1.09
CA GLY A 125 -4.24 4.39 -1.35
C GLY A 125 -3.62 2.99 -1.33
N TRP A 126 -4.20 2.06 -0.58
CA TRP A 126 -3.78 0.65 -0.58
C TRP A 126 -4.26 -0.11 -1.82
N LEU A 127 -5.40 0.29 -2.37
CA LEU A 127 -6.03 -0.39 -3.52
C LEU A 127 -5.43 0.05 -4.85
N LEU A 128 -4.97 1.29 -4.93
CA LEU A 128 -4.42 1.88 -6.16
C LEU A 128 -3.29 1.02 -6.77
N PRO A 129 -2.30 0.53 -6.02
CA PRO A 129 -1.23 -0.28 -6.61
C PRO A 129 -1.71 -1.56 -7.30
N LEU A 130 -2.82 -2.14 -6.84
CA LEU A 130 -3.33 -3.39 -7.38
C LEU A 130 -3.76 -3.30 -8.84
N GLN A 131 -3.98 -2.08 -9.36
CA GLN A 131 -4.25 -1.85 -10.77
C GLN A 131 -3.02 -2.10 -11.65
N TYR A 132 -1.82 -2.07 -11.08
CA TYR A 132 -0.55 -2.11 -11.82
C TYR A 132 0.33 -3.30 -11.44
N LEU A 133 -0.04 -4.05 -10.42
CA LEU A 133 0.72 -5.17 -9.91
C LEU A 133 0.20 -6.51 -10.45
N LYS A 134 1.03 -7.54 -10.28
CA LYS A 134 0.72 -8.92 -10.66
C LYS A 134 0.89 -9.84 -9.43
N PRO A 135 0.00 -9.73 -8.45
CA PRO A 135 0.10 -10.55 -7.25
C PRO A 135 -0.07 -12.02 -7.58
N SER A 136 0.59 -12.86 -6.78
CA SER A 136 0.51 -14.32 -6.90
C SER A 136 0.48 -14.94 -5.50
N ARG A 137 0.41 -16.26 -5.43
CA ARG A 137 0.63 -17.03 -4.21
C ARG A 137 2.10 -17.43 -4.17
N THR A 138 2.91 -16.71 -3.39
CA THR A 138 4.34 -16.98 -3.29
C THR A 138 4.84 -16.75 -1.87
N ASN A 139 5.85 -17.52 -1.49
CA ASN A 139 6.61 -17.30 -0.25
C ASN A 139 7.98 -16.66 -0.52
N SER A 140 8.30 -16.41 -1.80
CA SER A 140 9.57 -15.81 -2.20
C SER A 140 9.52 -14.30 -1.99
N SER A 141 10.50 -13.76 -1.28
CA SER A 141 10.67 -12.32 -1.10
C SER A 141 11.02 -11.58 -2.39
N GLU A 142 11.52 -12.30 -3.40
CA GLU A 142 11.87 -11.72 -4.71
C GLU A 142 10.69 -11.68 -5.67
N ASP A 143 9.70 -12.56 -5.48
CA ASP A 143 8.56 -12.70 -6.38
C ASP A 143 7.32 -11.96 -5.91
N VAL A 144 7.26 -11.57 -4.64
CA VAL A 144 6.08 -10.91 -4.08
C VAL A 144 5.92 -9.49 -4.67
N ALA A 145 4.69 -9.13 -5.01
CA ALA A 145 4.36 -7.76 -5.40
C ALA A 145 4.58 -6.83 -4.20
N ARG A 146 5.34 -5.74 -4.41
CA ARG A 146 5.80 -4.87 -3.32
C ARG A 146 5.93 -3.43 -3.77
N VAL A 147 5.40 -2.52 -2.98
CA VAL A 147 5.43 -1.08 -3.26
C VAL A 147 5.80 -0.28 -2.03
N ARG A 148 6.29 0.94 -2.27
CA ARG A 148 6.33 2.03 -1.29
C ARG A 148 5.34 3.09 -1.72
N LEU A 149 4.62 3.66 -0.75
CA LEU A 149 3.59 4.67 -1.01
C LEU A 149 3.77 5.87 -0.10
N LEU A 150 3.51 7.05 -0.65
CA LEU A 150 3.21 8.24 0.12
C LEU A 150 1.74 8.54 -0.10
N VAL A 151 0.95 8.42 0.95
CA VAL A 151 -0.51 8.47 0.87
C VAL A 151 -1.03 9.70 1.59
N PRO A 152 -1.66 10.65 0.86
CA PRO A 152 -2.28 11.82 1.49
C PRO A 152 -3.49 11.40 2.33
N HIS A 153 -3.89 12.25 3.26
CA HIS A 153 -4.99 11.94 4.19
C HIS A 153 -6.28 11.49 3.50
N SER A 154 -6.57 12.05 2.33
CA SER A 154 -7.80 11.76 1.57
C SER A 154 -7.84 10.35 0.97
N ALA A 155 -6.68 9.70 0.83
CA ALA A 155 -6.55 8.33 0.32
C ALA A 155 -6.10 7.35 1.41
N GLY A 156 -5.95 7.80 2.65
CA GLY A 156 -5.50 7.02 3.79
C GLY A 156 -6.65 6.47 4.65
N THR A 157 -6.32 6.19 5.90
CA THR A 157 -7.31 5.72 6.89
C THR A 157 -8.31 6.82 7.24
N VAL A 158 -9.44 6.44 7.81
CA VAL A 158 -10.41 7.40 8.36
C VAL A 158 -9.76 8.26 9.44
N THR A 159 -8.89 7.70 10.26
CA THR A 159 -8.14 8.44 11.28
C THR A 159 -7.21 9.48 10.65
N ALA A 160 -6.45 9.11 9.61
CA ALA A 160 -5.57 10.03 8.89
C ALA A 160 -6.37 11.16 8.23
N SER A 161 -7.54 10.86 7.68
CA SER A 161 -8.43 11.88 7.10
C SER A 161 -8.98 12.83 8.16
N ARG A 162 -9.39 12.30 9.30
CA ARG A 162 -9.93 13.07 10.41
C ARG A 162 -8.93 14.08 10.99
N TYR A 163 -7.70 13.66 11.20
CA TYR A 163 -6.64 14.49 11.78
C TYR A 163 -5.75 15.15 10.73
N VAL A 164 -5.98 14.86 9.47
CA VAL A 164 -5.30 15.46 8.29
C VAL A 164 -3.80 15.25 8.35
N TYR A 165 -3.37 14.00 8.16
CA TYR A 165 -1.95 13.68 8.05
C TYR A 165 -1.69 12.64 6.95
N PRO A 166 -0.55 12.76 6.23
CA PRO A 166 -0.12 11.76 5.26
C PRO A 166 0.60 10.61 5.95
N CYS A 167 0.61 9.44 5.30
CA CYS A 167 1.37 8.29 5.76
C CYS A 167 2.29 7.74 4.68
N TYR A 168 3.42 7.20 5.11
CA TYR A 168 4.24 6.32 4.30
C TYR A 168 3.81 4.88 4.55
N TYR A 169 3.74 4.09 3.46
CA TYR A 169 3.53 2.64 3.54
C TYR A 169 4.59 1.90 2.74
N GLU A 170 5.04 0.77 3.27
CA GLU A 170 5.63 -0.30 2.47
C GLU A 170 4.67 -1.48 2.57
N ILE A 171 4.22 -2.00 1.43
CA ILE A 171 3.18 -3.03 1.38
C ILE A 171 3.54 -4.11 0.38
N THR A 172 3.34 -5.37 0.77
CA THR A 172 3.35 -6.52 -0.14
C THR A 172 1.92 -6.97 -0.41
N TYR A 173 1.71 -7.59 -1.58
CA TYR A 173 0.40 -8.12 -1.95
C TYR A 173 0.55 -9.55 -2.47
N ASN A 174 -0.08 -10.48 -1.78
CA ASN A 174 -0.22 -11.87 -2.20
C ASN A 174 -1.70 -12.21 -2.38
N LEU A 175 -1.97 -13.20 -3.25
CA LEU A 175 -3.30 -13.79 -3.33
C LEU A 175 -3.46 -14.77 -2.15
N GLY A 176 -4.54 -14.61 -1.40
CA GLY A 176 -4.99 -15.55 -0.40
C GLY A 176 -5.83 -16.68 -1.00
N ARG A 177 -6.47 -17.41 -0.14
CA ARG A 177 -7.34 -18.54 -0.54
C ARG A 177 -8.65 -18.11 -1.11
#